data_0e8eb2e5714a093bf1943bcb8b751e60
#
_entry.id   0e8eb2e5714a093bf1943bcb8b751e60
#
_cell.length_a   1.000
_cell.length_b   1.000
_cell.length_c   1.000
_cell.angle_alpha   90.00
_cell.angle_beta   90.00
_cell.angle_gamma   90.00
#
_symmetry.space_group_name_H-M   'P 1'
#
loop_
_entity.id
_entity.type
_entity.pdbx_description
1 polymer ?
#
loop_
_entity_poly.entity_id
_entity_poly.type
_entity_poly.pdbx_seq_one_letter_code
_entity_poly.pdbx_strand_id
1 'polypeptide(L)'
;AGLAEADFTSFLDHHALQGKRVGYYTGGPTPPEGMTEADYIELVGMTEAIAGLEAAGAEVSLVWAELLSNDEDFLSLGLVGLRDGVAAYLAATDPDGPIGSITDVVDFNAADLGRYAPFGQNMLEAAAGLPEVSREEYDAAGSELREKAREHVDALFAEHELDVLVTSGNRLSGAYAVAGYPAITVPAGFGSDGNPRGLTFTGRYLEDGAIIGYAYAFEQAAGLRQPPPSVARD
;
A
#
# COMPACT_ATOMS: atom_id res chain seq x y z
N ALA A 1 -24.68 6.45 12.18
CA ALA A 1 -25.13 5.59 11.08
C ALA A 1 -23.87 4.83 10.60
N GLY A 2 -23.90 3.52 10.63
CA GLY A 2 -22.72 2.72 10.33
C GLY A 2 -22.40 2.77 8.83
N LEU A 3 -21.12 2.72 8.47
CA LEU A 3 -20.59 2.57 7.12
C LEU A 3 -21.18 1.35 6.36
N ALA A 4 -21.84 0.43 7.04
CA ALA A 4 -22.46 -0.78 6.50
C ALA A 4 -23.61 -0.53 5.52
N GLU A 5 -24.15 0.70 5.44
CA GLU A 5 -25.24 1.10 4.54
C GLU A 5 -24.84 2.16 3.52
N ALA A 6 -23.55 2.52 3.42
CA ALA A 6 -23.08 3.52 2.49
C ALA A 6 -23.09 2.97 1.05
N ASP A 7 -23.81 3.64 0.15
CA ASP A 7 -23.72 3.38 -1.28
C ASP A 7 -22.47 4.05 -1.87
N PHE A 8 -21.38 3.32 -1.94
CA PHE A 8 -20.14 3.81 -2.50
C PHE A 8 -20.19 4.11 -4.01
N THR A 9 -21.21 3.61 -4.72
CA THR A 9 -21.38 3.95 -6.15
C THR A 9 -21.80 5.40 -6.35
N SER A 10 -22.35 6.04 -5.33
CA SER A 10 -22.69 7.48 -5.34
C SER A 10 -21.47 8.41 -5.45
N PHE A 11 -20.27 7.90 -5.17
CA PHE A 11 -19.01 8.66 -5.29
C PHE A 11 -18.36 8.55 -6.68
N LEU A 12 -18.91 7.76 -7.62
CA LEU A 12 -18.37 7.58 -8.96
C LEU A 12 -18.68 8.81 -9.83
N ASP A 13 -17.87 9.87 -9.67
CA ASP A 13 -17.97 11.12 -10.42
C ASP A 13 -16.73 11.30 -11.31
N HIS A 14 -16.96 11.46 -12.62
CA HIS A 14 -15.89 11.71 -13.61
C HIS A 14 -15.14 13.02 -13.36
N HIS A 15 -15.72 13.94 -12.62
CA HIS A 15 -15.15 15.25 -12.34
C HIS A 15 -14.57 15.37 -10.92
N ALA A 16 -14.50 14.26 -10.18
CA ALA A 16 -14.04 14.27 -8.78
C ALA A 16 -12.63 14.86 -8.61
N LEU A 17 -11.76 14.77 -9.61
CA LEU A 17 -10.41 15.34 -9.61
C LEU A 17 -10.31 16.78 -10.07
N GLN A 18 -11.40 17.39 -10.56
CA GLN A 18 -11.36 18.75 -11.09
C GLN A 18 -10.99 19.78 -10.01
N GLY A 19 -9.88 20.49 -10.22
CA GLY A 19 -9.34 21.48 -9.28
C GLY A 19 -8.78 20.88 -7.99
N LYS A 20 -8.54 19.57 -7.95
CA LYS A 20 -7.95 18.89 -6.79
C LYS A 20 -6.44 18.98 -6.80
N ARG A 21 -5.87 19.21 -5.63
CA ARG A 21 -4.42 19.26 -5.40
C ARG A 21 -3.93 17.85 -5.07
N VAL A 22 -3.21 17.29 -6.02
CA VAL A 22 -2.70 15.91 -5.96
C VAL A 22 -1.20 15.95 -5.70
N GLY A 23 -0.76 15.38 -4.57
CA GLY A 23 0.64 15.22 -4.27
C GLY A 23 1.16 13.86 -4.77
N TYR A 24 2.09 13.85 -5.72
CA TYR A 24 2.79 12.61 -6.08
C TYR A 24 3.96 12.38 -5.12
N TYR A 25 3.84 11.38 -4.26
CA TYR A 25 4.86 11.03 -3.28
C TYR A 25 6.03 10.30 -3.91
N THR A 26 7.22 10.88 -3.83
CA THR A 26 8.42 10.39 -4.53
C THR A 26 9.18 9.31 -3.76
N GLY A 27 9.02 9.27 -2.43
CA GLY A 27 9.70 8.31 -1.56
C GLY A 27 11.13 8.69 -1.19
N GLY A 28 11.50 9.95 -1.36
CA GLY A 28 12.80 10.48 -0.94
C GLY A 28 12.70 11.94 -0.54
N PRO A 29 13.57 12.44 0.35
CA PRO A 29 13.46 13.78 0.94
C PRO A 29 13.88 14.90 -0.02
N THR A 30 14.60 14.57 -1.06
CA THR A 30 15.09 15.53 -2.05
C THR A 30 15.17 14.93 -3.45
N PRO A 31 15.01 15.74 -4.51
CA PRO A 31 15.28 15.26 -5.86
C PRO A 31 16.74 14.83 -6.01
N PRO A 32 17.01 13.80 -6.83
CA PRO A 32 18.39 13.43 -7.19
C PRO A 32 19.14 14.62 -7.82
N GLU A 33 20.42 14.75 -7.50
CA GLU A 33 21.24 15.87 -7.98
C GLU A 33 21.24 15.95 -9.52
N GLY A 34 20.92 17.13 -10.04
CA GLY A 34 20.89 17.40 -11.48
C GLY A 34 19.67 16.85 -12.23
N MET A 35 18.72 16.26 -11.54
CA MET A 35 17.48 15.72 -12.12
C MET A 35 16.34 16.72 -12.01
N THR A 36 15.60 16.94 -13.10
CA THR A 36 14.35 17.71 -13.06
C THR A 36 13.19 16.83 -12.59
N GLU A 37 12.05 17.44 -12.20
CA GLU A 37 10.85 16.69 -11.85
C GLU A 37 10.35 15.82 -13.01
N ALA A 38 10.41 16.34 -14.24
CA ALA A 38 10.03 15.60 -15.44
C ALA A 38 10.93 14.38 -15.66
N ASP A 39 12.26 14.54 -15.49
CA ASP A 39 13.20 13.42 -15.59
C ASP A 39 12.92 12.35 -14.54
N TYR A 40 12.56 12.77 -13.31
CA TYR A 40 12.18 11.84 -12.25
C TYR A 40 10.90 11.05 -12.61
N ILE A 41 9.87 11.74 -13.07
CA ILE A 41 8.60 11.11 -13.46
C ILE A 41 8.80 10.11 -14.61
N GLU A 42 9.64 10.46 -15.58
CA GLU A 42 10.02 9.53 -16.66
C GLU A 42 10.79 8.33 -16.12
N LEU A 43 11.78 8.55 -15.26
CA LEU A 43 12.59 7.48 -14.64
C LEU A 43 11.73 6.46 -13.88
N VAL A 44 10.72 6.92 -13.13
CA VAL A 44 9.83 6.02 -12.38
C VAL A 44 8.68 5.45 -13.24
N GLY A 45 8.60 5.85 -14.53
CA GLY A 45 7.62 5.35 -15.49
C GLY A 45 6.19 5.78 -15.20
N MET A 46 6.00 7.01 -14.70
CA MET A 46 4.68 7.56 -14.33
C MET A 46 4.20 8.70 -15.23
N THR A 47 4.87 8.98 -16.35
CA THR A 47 4.53 10.09 -17.25
C THR A 47 3.08 10.05 -17.72
N GLU A 48 2.59 8.88 -18.16
CA GLU A 48 1.20 8.73 -18.63
C GLU A 48 0.19 8.86 -17.48
N ALA A 49 0.55 8.38 -16.28
CA ALA A 49 -0.30 8.50 -15.11
C ALA A 49 -0.43 9.95 -14.64
N ILE A 50 0.67 10.71 -14.61
CA ILE A 50 0.63 12.14 -14.29
C ILE A 50 -0.21 12.91 -15.31
N ALA A 51 0.03 12.68 -16.62
CA ALA A 51 -0.78 13.28 -17.69
C ALA A 51 -2.27 12.91 -17.56
N GLY A 52 -2.60 11.70 -17.11
CA GLY A 52 -3.98 11.28 -16.85
C GLY A 52 -4.63 12.02 -15.68
N LEU A 53 -3.89 12.30 -14.61
CA LEU A 53 -4.37 13.13 -13.49
C LEU A 53 -4.66 14.57 -13.95
N GLU A 54 -3.73 15.17 -14.71
CA GLU A 54 -3.89 16.52 -15.27
C GLU A 54 -5.05 16.60 -16.26
N ALA A 55 -5.24 15.56 -17.10
CA ALA A 55 -6.38 15.46 -18.02
C ALA A 55 -7.73 15.34 -17.27
N ALA A 56 -7.74 14.74 -16.07
CA ALA A 56 -8.89 14.72 -15.17
C ALA A 56 -9.12 16.07 -14.45
N GLY A 57 -8.27 17.07 -14.68
CA GLY A 57 -8.37 18.42 -14.12
C GLY A 57 -7.69 18.61 -12.77
N ALA A 58 -6.81 17.70 -12.36
CA ALA A 58 -6.03 17.81 -11.13
C ALA A 58 -4.84 18.77 -11.30
N GLU A 59 -4.46 19.41 -10.19
CA GLU A 59 -3.20 20.14 -10.03
C GLU A 59 -2.19 19.22 -9.36
N VAL A 60 -1.20 18.72 -10.11
CA VAL A 60 -0.23 17.73 -9.61
C VAL A 60 1.06 18.40 -9.19
N SER A 61 1.58 18.04 -8.01
CA SER A 61 2.89 18.47 -7.51
C SER A 61 3.66 17.27 -6.96
N LEU A 62 4.99 17.30 -7.02
CA LEU A 62 5.82 16.27 -6.40
C LEU A 62 6.00 16.56 -4.91
N VAL A 63 5.83 15.53 -4.10
CA VAL A 63 6.04 15.57 -2.65
C VAL A 63 7.33 14.83 -2.31
N TRP A 64 8.36 15.61 -2.01
CA TRP A 64 9.66 15.12 -1.57
C TRP A 64 9.70 15.03 -0.04
N ALA A 65 9.56 13.83 0.47
CA ALA A 65 9.59 13.56 1.90
C ALA A 65 10.22 12.20 2.17
N GLU A 66 10.81 12.04 3.35
CA GLU A 66 11.25 10.72 3.79
C GLU A 66 10.04 9.78 3.94
N LEU A 67 10.23 8.54 3.53
CA LEU A 67 9.32 7.47 3.94
C LEU A 67 9.33 7.42 5.47
N LEU A 68 8.13 7.28 6.07
CA LEU A 68 8.05 6.66 7.37
C LEU A 68 8.76 5.31 7.20
N SER A 69 10.02 5.27 7.59
CA SER A 69 10.90 4.17 7.25
C SER A 69 10.31 2.88 7.80
N ASN A 70 10.70 1.79 7.20
CA ASN A 70 10.54 0.44 7.72
C ASN A 70 11.19 0.39 9.12
N ASP A 71 10.53 1.01 10.07
CA ASP A 71 10.94 1.00 11.45
C ASP A 71 11.05 -0.47 11.85
N GLU A 72 12.12 -0.84 12.51
CA GLU A 72 12.27 -2.21 13.02
C GLU A 72 11.02 -2.61 13.82
N ASP A 73 10.37 -1.64 14.47
CA ASP A 73 9.12 -1.81 15.19
C ASP A 73 7.95 -2.24 14.27
N PHE A 74 7.80 -1.66 13.07
CA PHE A 74 6.76 -2.06 12.13
C PHE A 74 6.93 -3.51 11.68
N LEU A 75 8.16 -3.89 11.31
CA LEU A 75 8.45 -5.26 10.90
C LEU A 75 8.27 -6.23 12.06
N SER A 76 8.77 -5.89 13.25
CA SER A 76 8.67 -6.72 14.44
C SER A 76 7.22 -6.96 14.85
N LEU A 77 6.39 -5.92 14.89
CA LEU A 77 4.95 -6.04 15.16
C LEU A 77 4.23 -6.87 14.11
N GLY A 78 4.58 -6.69 12.83
CA GLY A 78 4.03 -7.49 11.73
C GLY A 78 4.37 -8.98 11.88
N LEU A 79 5.59 -9.30 12.25
CA LEU A 79 6.03 -10.69 12.47
C LEU A 79 5.39 -11.33 13.70
N VAL A 80 5.22 -10.59 14.80
CA VAL A 80 4.46 -11.05 15.98
C VAL A 80 3.00 -11.32 15.58
N GLY A 81 2.37 -10.39 14.88
CA GLY A 81 1.01 -10.54 14.39
C GLY A 81 0.84 -11.72 13.43
N LEU A 82 1.83 -11.98 12.56
CA LEU A 82 1.84 -13.16 11.69
C LEU A 82 1.90 -14.45 12.49
N ARG A 83 2.83 -14.56 13.44
CA ARG A 83 2.99 -15.75 14.30
C ARG A 83 1.71 -16.09 15.04
N ASP A 84 1.17 -15.11 15.76
CA ASP A 84 0.03 -15.31 16.64
C ASP A 84 -1.28 -15.46 15.84
N GLY A 85 -1.40 -14.73 14.71
CA GLY A 85 -2.52 -14.84 13.79
C GLY A 85 -2.60 -16.20 13.10
N VAL A 86 -1.47 -16.76 12.67
CA VAL A 86 -1.43 -18.12 12.09
C VAL A 86 -1.85 -19.17 13.13
N ALA A 87 -1.32 -19.09 14.35
CA ALA A 87 -1.70 -20.00 15.42
C ALA A 87 -3.21 -19.92 15.75
N ALA A 88 -3.76 -18.70 15.87
CA ALA A 88 -5.18 -18.50 16.13
C ALA A 88 -6.08 -19.00 14.98
N TYR A 89 -5.67 -18.78 13.73
CA TYR A 89 -6.39 -19.25 12.55
C TYR A 89 -6.44 -20.79 12.51
N LEU A 90 -5.31 -21.45 12.69
CA LEU A 90 -5.22 -22.91 12.70
C LEU A 90 -6.04 -23.53 13.83
N ALA A 91 -5.97 -22.97 15.04
CA ALA A 91 -6.78 -23.43 16.16
C ALA A 91 -8.30 -23.29 15.90
N ALA A 92 -8.72 -22.31 15.11
CA ALA A 92 -10.12 -22.11 14.79
C ALA A 92 -10.63 -22.97 13.62
N THR A 93 -9.75 -23.33 12.66
CA THR A 93 -10.13 -24.00 11.42
C THR A 93 -9.84 -25.50 11.41
N ASP A 94 -8.76 -25.92 12.08
CA ASP A 94 -8.33 -27.33 12.16
C ASP A 94 -7.67 -27.59 13.53
N PRO A 95 -8.43 -27.56 14.64
CA PRO A 95 -7.91 -27.67 16.00
C PRO A 95 -7.21 -29.00 16.30
N ASP A 96 -7.57 -30.06 15.58
CA ASP A 96 -6.99 -31.40 15.72
C ASP A 96 -5.93 -31.72 14.64
N GLY A 97 -5.61 -30.74 13.79
CA GLY A 97 -4.65 -30.88 12.71
C GLY A 97 -3.21 -30.99 13.19
N PRO A 98 -2.30 -31.53 12.33
CA PRO A 98 -0.89 -31.74 12.71
C PRO A 98 -0.06 -30.43 12.68
N ILE A 99 -0.61 -29.35 12.16
CA ILE A 99 0.02 -28.01 12.05
C ILE A 99 -0.75 -27.06 12.95
N GLY A 100 -0.16 -26.62 14.06
CA GLY A 100 -0.82 -25.74 15.03
C GLY A 100 -0.14 -24.39 15.21
N SER A 101 1.06 -24.21 14.65
CA SER A 101 1.86 -23.00 14.81
C SER A 101 2.64 -22.64 13.54
N ILE A 102 3.19 -21.42 13.52
CA ILE A 102 4.09 -21.00 12.44
C ILE A 102 5.38 -21.84 12.42
N THR A 103 5.83 -22.33 13.57
CA THR A 103 7.00 -23.24 13.67
C THR A 103 6.71 -24.55 12.97
N ASP A 104 5.52 -25.12 13.15
CA ASP A 104 5.13 -26.36 12.45
C ASP A 104 5.08 -26.17 10.94
N VAL A 105 4.66 -24.97 10.46
CA VAL A 105 4.70 -24.62 9.03
C VAL A 105 6.14 -24.57 8.52
N VAL A 106 7.05 -23.95 9.26
CA VAL A 106 8.48 -23.87 8.91
C VAL A 106 9.08 -25.28 8.83
N ASP A 107 8.81 -26.13 9.80
CA ASP A 107 9.32 -27.50 9.86
C ASP A 107 8.74 -28.37 8.74
N PHE A 108 7.46 -28.22 8.43
CA PHE A 108 6.82 -28.88 7.30
C PHE A 108 7.48 -28.49 5.97
N ASN A 109 7.69 -27.21 5.75
CA ASN A 109 8.33 -26.72 4.54
C ASN A 109 9.79 -27.17 4.41
N ALA A 110 10.51 -27.28 5.54
CA ALA A 110 11.90 -27.73 5.58
C ALA A 110 12.10 -29.16 5.07
N ALA A 111 11.06 -29.99 5.06
CA ALA A 111 11.11 -31.35 4.51
C ALA A 111 11.37 -31.37 2.99
N ASP A 112 10.92 -30.36 2.24
CA ASP A 112 11.19 -30.18 0.81
C ASP A 112 11.02 -28.71 0.44
N LEU A 113 12.04 -27.90 0.69
CA LEU A 113 12.04 -26.45 0.41
C LEU A 113 11.79 -26.14 -1.05
N GLY A 114 12.30 -26.95 -1.99
CA GLY A 114 12.10 -26.74 -3.41
C GLY A 114 10.63 -26.84 -3.83
N ARG A 115 9.85 -27.62 -3.11
CA ARG A 115 8.42 -27.82 -3.38
C ARG A 115 7.53 -26.88 -2.57
N TYR A 116 7.81 -26.72 -1.28
CA TYR A 116 6.91 -26.05 -0.34
C TYR A 116 7.26 -24.60 -0.09
N ALA A 117 8.52 -24.20 -0.30
CA ALA A 117 8.99 -22.83 -0.16
C ALA A 117 9.96 -22.44 -1.29
N PRO A 118 9.57 -22.52 -2.58
CA PRO A 118 10.46 -22.31 -3.72
C PRO A 118 11.05 -20.89 -3.79
N PHE A 119 10.48 -19.95 -3.07
CA PHE A 119 10.95 -18.56 -2.95
C PHE A 119 11.58 -18.26 -1.58
N GLY A 120 11.82 -19.29 -0.77
CA GLY A 120 12.30 -19.18 0.61
C GLY A 120 11.19 -18.96 1.63
N GLN A 121 11.56 -18.99 2.92
CA GLN A 121 10.62 -18.83 4.05
C GLN A 121 11.19 -17.94 5.17
N ASN A 122 12.12 -17.07 4.86
CA ASN A 122 12.84 -16.24 5.84
C ASN A 122 11.92 -15.45 6.78
N MET A 123 10.76 -14.95 6.27
CA MET A 123 9.79 -14.22 7.08
C MET A 123 9.08 -15.15 8.10
N LEU A 124 8.79 -16.40 7.72
CA LEU A 124 8.20 -17.39 8.62
C LEU A 124 9.20 -17.79 9.71
N GLU A 125 10.47 -18.02 9.32
CA GLU A 125 11.56 -18.33 10.25
C GLU A 125 11.82 -17.17 11.21
N ALA A 126 11.84 -15.94 10.72
CA ALA A 126 11.98 -14.75 11.54
C ALA A 126 10.82 -14.62 12.55
N ALA A 127 9.58 -14.81 12.10
CA ALA A 127 8.41 -14.77 12.98
C ALA A 127 8.42 -15.90 14.03
N ALA A 128 8.81 -17.14 13.63
CA ALA A 128 8.94 -18.28 14.55
C ALA A 128 10.01 -18.06 15.61
N GLY A 129 11.09 -17.33 15.29
CA GLY A 129 12.21 -17.04 16.20
C GLY A 129 11.98 -15.87 17.16
N LEU A 130 10.87 -15.13 17.05
CA LEU A 130 10.60 -14.00 17.94
C LEU A 130 10.24 -14.44 19.36
N PRO A 131 10.67 -13.67 20.39
CA PRO A 131 10.25 -13.92 21.76
C PRO A 131 8.74 -13.73 21.93
N GLU A 132 8.20 -14.32 22.99
CA GLU A 132 6.83 -14.08 23.42
C GLU A 132 6.65 -12.60 23.77
N VAL A 133 5.55 -12.00 23.29
CA VAL A 133 5.14 -10.62 23.58
C VAL A 133 3.75 -10.65 24.17
N SER A 134 3.55 -9.97 25.28
CA SER A 134 2.22 -9.89 25.90
C SER A 134 1.27 -9.09 25.00
N ARG A 135 -0.02 -9.39 25.11
CA ARG A 135 -1.06 -8.64 24.37
C ARG A 135 -1.02 -7.14 24.68
N GLU A 136 -0.75 -6.79 25.94
CA GLU A 136 -0.66 -5.38 26.37
C GLU A 136 0.51 -4.67 25.71
N GLU A 137 1.70 -5.29 25.67
CA GLU A 137 2.89 -4.74 24.99
C GLU A 137 2.66 -4.60 23.50
N TYR A 138 2.06 -5.61 22.85
CA TYR A 138 1.73 -5.59 21.44
C TYR A 138 0.76 -4.45 21.09
N ASP A 139 -0.33 -4.29 21.86
CA ASP A 139 -1.34 -3.27 21.65
C ASP A 139 -0.79 -1.86 21.91
N ALA A 140 0.07 -1.70 22.92
CA ALA A 140 0.73 -0.42 23.21
C ALA A 140 1.67 0.00 22.09
N ALA A 141 2.55 -0.90 21.64
CA ALA A 141 3.47 -0.63 20.52
C ALA A 141 2.72 -0.36 19.21
N GLY A 142 1.65 -1.11 18.93
CA GLY A 142 0.79 -0.88 17.77
C GLY A 142 0.06 0.46 17.79
N SER A 143 -0.32 0.93 18.98
CA SER A 143 -0.94 2.25 19.15
C SER A 143 0.05 3.39 18.91
N GLU A 144 1.25 3.29 19.46
CA GLU A 144 2.33 4.26 19.26
C GLU A 144 2.71 4.36 17.79
N LEU A 145 2.90 3.22 17.12
CA LEU A 145 3.22 3.18 15.71
C LEU A 145 2.12 3.81 14.84
N ARG A 146 0.85 3.59 15.20
CA ARG A 146 -0.30 4.19 14.51
C ARG A 146 -0.33 5.70 14.67
N GLU A 147 -0.06 6.22 15.85
CA GLU A 147 0.01 7.67 16.10
C GLU A 147 1.11 8.31 15.27
N LYS A 148 2.32 7.76 15.27
CA LYS A 148 3.44 8.22 14.43
C LYS A 148 3.08 8.22 12.93
N ALA A 149 2.43 7.15 12.45
CA ALA A 149 2.02 7.06 11.05
C ALA A 149 0.97 8.11 10.68
N ARG A 150 0.01 8.39 11.56
CA ARG A 150 -1.01 9.44 11.36
C ARG A 150 -0.36 10.82 11.32
N GLU A 151 0.48 11.14 12.29
CA GLU A 151 1.20 12.42 12.33
C GLU A 151 2.00 12.64 11.02
N HIS A 152 2.68 11.61 10.54
CA HIS A 152 3.44 11.69 9.30
C HIS A 152 2.55 11.95 8.06
N VAL A 153 1.49 11.16 7.88
CA VAL A 153 0.60 11.32 6.73
C VAL A 153 -0.15 12.64 6.80
N ASP A 154 -0.65 13.04 7.96
CA ASP A 154 -1.35 14.32 8.15
C ASP A 154 -0.44 15.52 7.90
N ALA A 155 0.85 15.43 8.27
CA ALA A 155 1.83 16.45 7.98
C ALA A 155 2.03 16.64 6.47
N LEU A 156 2.13 15.55 5.68
CA LEU A 156 2.24 15.63 4.22
C LEU A 156 1.03 16.34 3.60
N PHE A 157 -0.18 15.99 4.06
CA PHE A 157 -1.39 16.67 3.60
C PHE A 157 -1.43 18.14 3.96
N ALA A 158 -1.00 18.51 5.18
CA ALA A 158 -1.05 19.88 5.66
C ALA A 158 0.04 20.77 5.04
N GLU A 159 1.28 20.29 4.97
CA GLU A 159 2.43 21.06 4.46
C GLU A 159 2.29 21.38 2.97
N HIS A 160 1.74 20.44 2.20
CA HIS A 160 1.52 20.60 0.77
C HIS A 160 0.08 21.00 0.41
N GLU A 161 -0.79 21.21 1.41
CA GLU A 161 -2.22 21.57 1.28
C GLU A 161 -2.96 20.66 0.28
N LEU A 162 -2.80 19.34 0.37
CA LEU A 162 -3.29 18.36 -0.59
C LEU A 162 -4.72 17.91 -0.32
N ASP A 163 -5.44 17.56 -1.38
CA ASP A 163 -6.70 16.83 -1.33
C ASP A 163 -6.46 15.32 -1.30
N VAL A 164 -5.42 14.82 -1.99
CA VAL A 164 -5.06 13.40 -2.07
C VAL A 164 -3.57 13.22 -2.30
N LEU A 165 -3.01 12.16 -1.70
CA LEU A 165 -1.66 11.68 -2.02
C LEU A 165 -1.75 10.54 -3.03
N VAL A 166 -0.83 10.52 -4.00
CA VAL A 166 -0.68 9.40 -4.92
C VAL A 166 0.77 8.90 -4.95
N THR A 167 0.95 7.62 -5.22
CA THR A 167 2.28 7.03 -5.38
C THR A 167 2.27 5.87 -6.36
N SER A 168 3.41 5.58 -6.97
CA SER A 168 3.61 4.39 -7.78
C SER A 168 3.55 3.12 -6.93
N GLY A 169 2.65 2.19 -7.27
CA GLY A 169 2.45 0.96 -6.52
C GLY A 169 2.06 1.23 -5.07
N ASN A 170 2.54 0.41 -4.15
CA ASN A 170 2.19 0.48 -2.73
C ASN A 170 3.28 1.11 -1.84
N ARG A 171 4.12 2.00 -2.38
CA ARG A 171 5.29 2.54 -1.66
C ARG A 171 4.98 3.19 -0.32
N LEU A 172 3.80 3.80 -0.19
CA LEU A 172 3.37 4.47 1.05
C LEU A 172 2.59 3.54 2.01
N SER A 173 2.51 2.23 1.72
CA SER A 173 1.68 1.29 2.49
C SER A 173 2.08 1.18 3.97
N GLY A 174 3.36 1.27 4.30
CA GLY A 174 3.83 1.29 5.68
C GLY A 174 3.30 2.48 6.49
N ALA A 175 2.94 3.58 5.83
CA ALA A 175 2.34 4.74 6.49
C ALA A 175 0.81 4.68 6.49
N TYR A 176 0.15 4.66 5.31
CA TYR A 176 -1.32 4.74 5.28
C TYR A 176 -2.01 3.53 5.91
N ALA A 177 -1.48 2.31 5.73
CA ALA A 177 -2.09 1.12 6.32
C ALA A 177 -1.96 1.10 7.84
N VAL A 178 -0.81 1.51 8.37
CA VAL A 178 -0.59 1.62 9.82
C VAL A 178 -1.43 2.73 10.42
N ALA A 179 -1.52 3.89 9.74
CA ALA A 179 -2.39 5.00 10.15
C ALA A 179 -3.88 4.62 10.15
N GLY A 180 -4.26 3.57 9.40
CA GLY A 180 -5.66 3.19 9.17
C GLY A 180 -6.36 4.16 8.22
N TYR A 181 -5.62 4.70 7.24
CA TYR A 181 -6.14 5.59 6.21
C TYR A 181 -6.50 4.81 4.96
N PRO A 182 -7.56 5.22 4.24
CA PRO A 182 -8.01 4.51 3.06
C PRO A 182 -7.02 4.68 1.91
N ALA A 183 -6.83 3.61 1.14
CA ALA A 183 -6.04 3.63 -0.07
C ALA A 183 -6.65 2.74 -1.15
N ILE A 184 -6.55 3.16 -2.41
CA ILE A 184 -7.02 2.41 -3.57
C ILE A 184 -5.98 2.46 -4.68
N THR A 185 -5.66 1.31 -5.27
CA THR A 185 -4.73 1.21 -6.39
C THR A 185 -5.49 0.93 -7.67
N VAL A 186 -5.22 1.71 -8.70
CA VAL A 186 -5.79 1.54 -10.04
C VAL A 186 -4.69 1.38 -11.09
N PRO A 187 -5.00 0.77 -12.27
CA PRO A 187 -4.04 0.62 -13.34
C PRO A 187 -3.47 1.95 -13.84
N ALA A 188 -2.15 2.01 -13.96
CA ALA A 188 -1.40 3.18 -14.46
C ALA A 188 -0.55 2.85 -15.69
N GLY A 189 -0.96 1.85 -16.49
CA GLY A 189 -0.26 1.42 -17.70
C GLY A 189 0.80 0.36 -17.45
N PHE A 190 1.82 0.34 -18.31
CA PHE A 190 2.94 -0.60 -18.24
C PHE A 190 4.27 0.17 -18.29
N GLY A 191 5.25 -0.33 -17.57
CA GLY A 191 6.61 0.19 -17.66
C GLY A 191 7.28 -0.24 -18.98
N SER A 192 8.41 0.37 -19.29
CA SER A 192 9.26 -0.01 -20.44
C SER A 192 9.78 -1.45 -20.35
N ASP A 193 9.75 -2.04 -19.16
CA ASP A 193 10.07 -3.44 -18.86
C ASP A 193 8.88 -4.40 -19.12
N GLY A 194 7.72 -3.89 -19.58
CA GLY A 194 6.50 -4.65 -19.82
C GLY A 194 5.73 -5.02 -18.52
N ASN A 195 6.18 -4.58 -17.35
CA ASN A 195 5.50 -4.84 -16.10
C ASN A 195 4.33 -3.86 -15.88
N PRO A 196 3.18 -4.33 -15.35
CA PRO A 196 2.07 -3.46 -15.05
C PRO A 196 2.45 -2.45 -13.95
N ARG A 197 1.97 -1.23 -14.10
CA ARG A 197 2.10 -0.15 -13.13
C ARG A 197 0.77 0.12 -12.47
N GLY A 198 0.80 0.46 -11.19
CA GLY A 198 -0.34 0.91 -10.41
C GLY A 198 -0.11 2.31 -9.87
N LEU A 199 -1.17 3.10 -9.82
CA LEU A 199 -1.22 4.36 -9.09
C LEU A 199 -2.10 4.18 -7.87
N THR A 200 -1.55 4.41 -6.68
CA THR A 200 -2.27 4.28 -5.42
C THR A 200 -2.67 5.67 -4.93
N PHE A 201 -3.97 5.85 -4.72
CA PHE A 201 -4.56 7.04 -4.10
C PHE A 201 -4.69 6.78 -2.60
N THR A 202 -4.25 7.72 -1.78
CA THR A 202 -4.36 7.69 -0.32
C THR A 202 -5.12 8.92 0.14
N GLY A 203 -6.22 8.73 0.88
CA GLY A 203 -7.02 9.80 1.49
C GLY A 203 -6.68 9.99 2.96
N ARG A 204 -7.35 10.98 3.59
CA ARG A 204 -7.34 11.13 5.06
C ARG A 204 -8.26 10.09 5.70
N TYR A 205 -8.22 10.04 7.00
CA TYR A 205 -9.05 9.11 7.77
C TYR A 205 -10.54 9.23 7.42
N LEU A 206 -11.17 8.09 7.07
CA LEU A 206 -12.58 7.98 6.67
C LEU A 206 -12.96 8.69 5.35
N GLU A 207 -12.00 9.01 4.48
CA GLU A 207 -12.26 9.57 3.14
C GLU A 207 -12.42 8.50 2.05
N ASP A 208 -12.86 7.28 2.39
CA ASP A 208 -13.04 6.17 1.45
C ASP A 208 -13.84 6.57 0.20
N GLY A 209 -14.96 7.26 0.39
CA GLY A 209 -15.78 7.75 -0.71
C GLY A 209 -15.04 8.72 -1.63
N ALA A 210 -14.26 9.65 -1.05
CA ALA A 210 -13.51 10.63 -1.82
C ALA A 210 -12.46 9.96 -2.72
N ILE A 211 -11.66 9.04 -2.15
CA ILE A 211 -10.61 8.36 -2.94
C ILE A 211 -11.18 7.43 -4.00
N ILE A 212 -12.36 6.83 -3.80
CA ILE A 212 -13.08 6.07 -4.82
C ILE A 212 -13.43 7.01 -5.99
N GLY A 213 -13.96 8.20 -5.70
CA GLY A 213 -14.27 9.20 -6.71
C GLY A 213 -13.02 9.64 -7.48
N TYR A 214 -11.92 9.95 -6.79
CA TYR A 214 -10.66 10.37 -7.42
C TYR A 214 -10.07 9.27 -8.31
N ALA A 215 -10.02 8.04 -7.83
CA ALA A 215 -9.53 6.89 -8.59
C ALA A 215 -10.38 6.63 -9.82
N TYR A 216 -11.71 6.71 -9.70
CA TYR A 216 -12.64 6.58 -10.81
C TYR A 216 -12.45 7.67 -11.86
N ALA A 217 -12.36 8.94 -11.45
CA ALA A 217 -12.13 10.04 -12.38
C ALA A 217 -10.82 9.88 -13.17
N PHE A 218 -9.76 9.43 -12.48
CA PHE A 218 -8.48 9.10 -13.12
C PHE A 218 -8.62 7.96 -14.14
N GLU A 219 -9.23 6.83 -13.77
CA GLU A 219 -9.39 5.69 -14.69
C GLU A 219 -10.16 6.08 -15.95
N GLN A 220 -11.19 6.92 -15.82
CA GLN A 220 -11.98 7.38 -16.97
C GLN A 220 -11.20 8.34 -17.87
N ALA A 221 -10.37 9.22 -17.31
CA ALA A 221 -9.59 10.18 -18.07
C ALA A 221 -8.34 9.55 -18.70
N ALA A 222 -7.62 8.73 -17.95
CA ALA A 222 -6.35 8.16 -18.38
C ALA A 222 -6.49 6.98 -19.34
N GLY A 223 -7.51 6.12 -19.16
CA GLY A 223 -7.76 4.96 -20.03
C GLY A 223 -6.63 3.93 -20.08
N LEU A 224 -5.79 3.85 -19.06
CA LEU A 224 -4.53 3.09 -19.05
C LEU A 224 -4.71 1.60 -18.74
N ARG A 225 -5.92 1.15 -18.40
CA ARG A 225 -6.17 -0.27 -18.14
C ARG A 225 -6.09 -1.09 -19.42
N GLN A 226 -5.24 -2.10 -19.42
CA GLN A 226 -5.13 -3.07 -20.50
C GLN A 226 -5.34 -4.49 -19.96
N PRO A 227 -5.95 -5.39 -20.75
CA PRO A 227 -6.00 -6.81 -20.37
C PRO A 227 -4.59 -7.39 -20.35
N PRO A 228 -4.31 -8.42 -19.51
CA PRO A 228 -3.05 -9.13 -19.57
C PRO A 228 -2.86 -9.73 -20.96
N PRO A 229 -1.60 -9.83 -21.46
CA PRO A 229 -1.35 -10.51 -22.70
C PRO A 229 -1.85 -11.95 -22.61
N SER A 230 -2.54 -12.44 -23.65
CA SER A 230 -2.98 -13.82 -23.68
C SER A 230 -1.75 -14.73 -23.65
N VAL A 231 -1.59 -15.47 -22.56
CA VAL A 231 -0.61 -16.55 -22.52
C VAL A 231 -1.17 -17.64 -23.46
N ALA A 232 -0.53 -17.82 -24.61
CA ALA A 232 -0.82 -18.97 -25.44
C ALA A 232 -0.58 -20.23 -24.58
N ARG A 233 -1.62 -20.98 -24.31
CA ARG A 233 -1.49 -22.32 -23.72
C ARG A 233 -1.08 -23.23 -24.86
N ASP A 234 0.22 -23.56 -24.92
CA ASP A 234 0.73 -24.63 -25.76
C ASP A 234 0.15 -25.99 -25.33
#